data_37822a2022a84399ec537f5b08824616
#
_entry.id   37822a2022a84399ec537f5b08824616
#
_cell.length_a   1.000
_cell.length_b   1.000
_cell.length_c   1.000
_cell.angle_alpha   90.00
_cell.angle_beta   90.00
_cell.angle_gamma   90.00
#
_symmetry.space_group_name_H-M   'P 1'
#
loop_
_entity.id
_entity.type
_entity.pdbx_description
1 polymer ?
#
loop_
_entity_poly.entity_id
_entity_poly.type
_entity_poly.pdbx_seq_one_letter_code
_entity_poly.pdbx_strand_id
1 'polypeptide(L)'
;MGLNLNWTIFDGFNITANYQKLKELQLQGETNTRIAIEDLIANLAAEYYNYVQQKIRLQNFRYAVSLSKERLRIVEERYHIGNFSRLDYQQAKVDFNADSAKYMKQQELLHTSRIQLNELMANEDVDQPLVIEDSIIKVNAGLRFEELWNATLLTNASLLKAEQNNTLAMLDYKKVNSRNYPYLKMNTGYGYT
;
A
#
# COMPACT_ATOMS: atom_id res chain seq x y z
N MET A 1 -53.13 -26.87 -14.44
CA MET A 1 -52.11 -26.32 -13.53
C MET A 1 -51.61 -27.45 -12.66
N GLY A 2 -50.26 -27.63 -12.57
CA GLY A 2 -49.65 -28.69 -11.75
C GLY A 2 -48.66 -28.10 -10.77
N LEU A 3 -48.61 -28.62 -9.58
CA LEU A 3 -47.60 -28.32 -8.54
C LEU A 3 -46.63 -29.50 -8.49
N ASN A 4 -45.34 -29.19 -8.70
CA ASN A 4 -44.25 -30.15 -8.63
C ASN A 4 -43.35 -29.78 -7.45
N LEU A 5 -43.10 -30.69 -6.54
CA LEU A 5 -42.20 -30.58 -5.42
C LEU A 5 -41.00 -31.52 -5.67
N ASN A 6 -39.81 -30.92 -5.79
CA ASN A 6 -38.57 -31.66 -5.88
C ASN A 6 -37.76 -31.44 -4.61
N TRP A 7 -37.50 -32.48 -3.85
CA TRP A 7 -36.77 -32.40 -2.59
C TRP A 7 -35.57 -33.35 -2.59
N THR A 8 -34.40 -32.80 -2.31
CA THR A 8 -33.20 -33.61 -2.08
C THR A 8 -33.15 -34.01 -0.61
N ILE A 9 -33.36 -35.27 -0.31
CA ILE A 9 -33.39 -35.81 1.05
C ILE A 9 -31.97 -36.06 1.55
N PHE A 10 -31.12 -36.62 0.67
CA PHE A 10 -29.70 -36.88 0.95
C PHE A 10 -28.85 -36.74 -0.31
N ASP A 11 -27.70 -36.08 -0.19
CA ASP A 11 -26.78 -35.79 -1.29
C ASP A 11 -25.33 -36.15 -0.95
N GLY A 12 -25.11 -37.12 -0.08
CA GLY A 12 -23.76 -37.50 0.33
C GLY A 12 -23.03 -36.44 1.16
N PHE A 13 -23.76 -35.60 1.91
CA PHE A 13 -23.25 -34.46 2.70
C PHE A 13 -22.70 -33.26 1.87
N ASN A 14 -22.98 -33.22 0.57
CA ASN A 14 -22.54 -32.13 -0.29
C ASN A 14 -23.15 -30.78 0.15
N ILE A 15 -24.45 -30.73 0.46
CA ILE A 15 -25.11 -29.51 0.95
C ILE A 15 -24.44 -29.00 2.24
N THR A 16 -24.14 -29.91 3.17
CA THR A 16 -23.49 -29.56 4.45
C THR A 16 -22.04 -29.03 4.20
N ALA A 17 -21.27 -29.70 3.36
CA ALA A 17 -19.91 -29.24 3.01
C ALA A 17 -19.95 -27.90 2.28
N ASN A 18 -20.91 -27.71 1.39
CA ASN A 18 -21.08 -26.44 0.67
C ASN A 18 -21.50 -25.29 1.62
N TYR A 19 -22.39 -25.55 2.58
CA TYR A 19 -22.76 -24.57 3.59
C TYR A 19 -21.55 -24.16 4.44
N GLN A 20 -20.75 -25.12 4.91
CA GLN A 20 -19.51 -24.85 5.64
C GLN A 20 -18.52 -24.06 4.80
N LYS A 21 -18.39 -24.39 3.51
CA LYS A 21 -17.52 -23.65 2.56
C LYS A 21 -17.97 -22.20 2.42
N LEU A 22 -19.28 -21.94 2.26
CA LEU A 22 -19.80 -20.57 2.13
C LEU A 22 -19.56 -19.76 3.41
N LYS A 23 -19.68 -20.38 4.59
CA LYS A 23 -19.38 -19.76 5.87
C LYS A 23 -17.89 -19.42 5.99
N GLU A 24 -17.00 -20.32 5.56
CA GLU A 24 -15.56 -20.06 5.55
C GLU A 24 -15.19 -18.96 4.56
N LEU A 25 -15.82 -18.90 3.38
CA LEU A 25 -15.64 -17.82 2.40
C LEU A 25 -16.10 -16.46 2.97
N GLN A 26 -17.14 -16.42 3.79
CA GLN A 26 -17.55 -15.20 4.48
C GLN A 26 -16.44 -14.73 5.44
N LEU A 27 -15.92 -15.62 6.29
CA LEU A 27 -14.81 -15.31 7.21
C LEU A 27 -13.55 -14.87 6.46
N GLN A 28 -13.25 -15.52 5.32
CA GLN A 28 -12.14 -15.12 4.46
C GLN A 28 -12.36 -13.73 3.85
N GLY A 29 -13.60 -13.36 3.53
CA GLY A 29 -13.97 -12.01 3.10
C GLY A 29 -13.62 -10.95 4.16
N GLU A 30 -13.93 -11.23 5.43
CA GLU A 30 -13.55 -10.35 6.55
C GLU A 30 -12.03 -10.25 6.71
N THR A 31 -11.32 -11.39 6.59
CA THR A 31 -9.84 -11.43 6.62
C THR A 31 -9.23 -10.63 5.46
N ASN A 32 -9.79 -10.73 4.24
CA ASN A 32 -9.34 -9.95 3.09
C ASN A 32 -9.53 -8.45 3.30
N THR A 33 -10.65 -8.04 3.88
CA THR A 33 -10.91 -6.64 4.24
C THR A 33 -9.87 -6.14 5.25
N ARG A 34 -9.57 -6.94 6.27
CA ARG A 34 -8.53 -6.61 7.24
C ARG A 34 -7.15 -6.44 6.58
N ILE A 35 -6.75 -7.37 5.68
CA ILE A 35 -5.50 -7.26 4.92
C ILE A 35 -5.46 -5.96 4.12
N ALA A 36 -6.55 -5.64 3.41
CA ALA A 36 -6.61 -4.40 2.61
C ALA A 36 -6.46 -3.14 3.48
N ILE A 37 -7.02 -3.12 4.68
CA ILE A 37 -6.88 -2.01 5.63
C ILE A 37 -5.43 -1.93 6.15
N GLU A 38 -4.83 -3.06 6.55
CA GLU A 38 -3.45 -3.12 7.04
C GLU A 38 -2.46 -2.65 5.96
N ASP A 39 -2.65 -3.09 4.72
CA ASP A 39 -1.85 -2.68 3.55
C ASP A 39 -2.00 -1.18 3.25
N LEU A 40 -3.23 -0.65 3.31
CA LEU A 40 -3.48 0.77 3.11
C LEU A 40 -2.77 1.62 4.17
N ILE A 41 -2.84 1.21 5.46
CA ILE A 41 -2.17 1.93 6.55
C ILE A 41 -0.64 1.87 6.36
N ALA A 42 -0.09 0.72 5.98
CA ALA A 42 1.35 0.58 5.73
C ALA A 42 1.81 1.46 4.56
N ASN A 43 1.07 1.48 3.47
CA ASN A 43 1.35 2.31 2.30
C ASN A 43 1.23 3.81 2.64
N LEU A 44 0.19 4.19 3.38
CA LEU A 44 0.01 5.57 3.83
C LEU A 44 1.18 6.03 4.72
N ALA A 45 1.62 5.19 5.65
CA ALA A 45 2.78 5.49 6.49
C ALA A 45 4.07 5.61 5.66
N ALA A 46 4.29 4.73 4.68
CA ALA A 46 5.45 4.78 3.81
C ALA A 46 5.48 6.07 2.97
N GLU A 47 4.34 6.45 2.35
CA GLU A 47 4.24 7.70 1.57
C GLU A 47 4.32 8.95 2.45
N TYR A 48 3.80 8.91 3.67
CA TYR A 48 3.97 10.00 4.62
C TYR A 48 5.45 10.27 4.91
N TYR A 49 6.22 9.22 5.24
CA TYR A 49 7.66 9.37 5.49
C TYR A 49 8.45 9.70 4.22
N ASN A 50 8.01 9.24 3.04
CA ASN A 50 8.57 9.67 1.77
C ASN A 50 8.40 11.18 1.59
N TYR A 51 7.19 11.71 1.80
CA TYR A 51 6.93 13.15 1.72
C TYR A 51 7.80 13.95 2.71
N VAL A 52 7.91 13.52 3.97
CA VAL A 52 8.80 14.14 4.96
C VAL A 52 10.25 14.16 4.47
N GLN A 53 10.72 13.05 3.90
CA GLN A 53 12.07 12.96 3.33
C GLN A 53 12.28 13.94 2.17
N GLN A 54 11.30 14.03 1.24
CA GLN A 54 11.38 14.98 0.12
C GLN A 54 11.40 16.43 0.60
N LYS A 55 10.63 16.77 1.64
CA LYS A 55 10.62 18.10 2.28
C LYS A 55 11.99 18.44 2.88
N ILE A 56 12.61 17.52 3.60
CA ILE A 56 13.96 17.71 4.16
C ILE A 56 14.99 17.89 3.05
N ARG A 57 14.94 17.05 2.00
CA ARG A 57 15.84 17.17 0.83
C ARG A 57 15.69 18.51 0.13
N LEU A 58 14.47 19.01 -0.05
CA LEU A 58 14.22 20.31 -0.65
C LEU A 58 14.87 21.44 0.16
N GLN A 59 14.78 21.38 1.49
CA GLN A 59 15.45 22.36 2.35
C GLN A 59 16.97 22.32 2.18
N ASN A 60 17.57 21.13 2.11
CA ASN A 60 19.01 20.96 1.89
C ASN A 60 19.43 21.53 0.53
N PHE A 61 18.68 21.27 -0.54
CA PHE A 61 18.96 21.87 -1.85
C PHE A 61 18.79 23.38 -1.87
N ARG A 62 17.83 23.92 -1.12
CA ARG A 62 17.68 25.37 -0.95
C ARG A 62 18.93 26.00 -0.33
N TYR A 63 19.53 25.36 0.68
CA TYR A 63 20.80 25.80 1.27
C TYR A 63 21.94 25.68 0.26
N ALA A 64 22.03 24.59 -0.51
CA ALA A 64 23.05 24.42 -1.52
C ALA A 64 22.99 25.52 -2.60
N VAL A 65 21.79 25.86 -3.09
CA VAL A 65 21.59 26.96 -4.05
C VAL A 65 21.98 28.32 -3.44
N SER A 66 21.64 28.56 -2.17
CA SER A 66 22.04 29.83 -1.51
C SER A 66 23.57 29.95 -1.41
N LEU A 67 24.25 28.85 -1.10
CA LEU A 67 25.71 28.81 -1.00
C LEU A 67 26.40 28.98 -2.37
N SER A 68 25.93 28.26 -3.39
CA SER A 68 26.50 28.37 -4.75
C SER A 68 26.23 29.73 -5.39
N LYS A 69 25.08 30.37 -5.09
CA LYS A 69 24.78 31.75 -5.49
C LYS A 69 25.73 32.74 -4.87
N GLU A 70 26.01 32.62 -3.58
CA GLU A 70 26.97 33.52 -2.89
C GLU A 70 28.41 33.29 -3.38
N ARG A 71 28.80 32.03 -3.64
CA ARG A 71 30.08 31.72 -4.27
C ARG A 71 30.21 32.39 -5.64
N LEU A 72 29.14 32.27 -6.46
CA LEU A 72 29.12 32.92 -7.78
C LEU A 72 29.31 34.43 -7.65
N ARG A 73 28.59 35.10 -6.75
CA ARG A 73 28.70 36.54 -6.49
C ARG A 73 30.13 36.96 -6.12
N ILE A 74 30.77 36.22 -5.21
CA ILE A 74 32.15 36.51 -4.78
C ILE A 74 33.14 36.33 -5.94
N VAL A 75 32.99 35.24 -6.71
CA VAL A 75 33.90 34.96 -7.87
C VAL A 75 33.69 35.99 -8.96
N GLU A 76 32.46 36.43 -9.24
CA GLU A 76 32.15 37.48 -10.21
C GLU A 76 32.80 38.83 -9.85
N GLU A 77 32.66 39.26 -8.59
CA GLU A 77 33.31 40.48 -8.10
C GLU A 77 34.83 40.40 -8.23
N ARG A 78 35.46 39.28 -7.83
CA ARG A 78 36.90 39.05 -7.93
C ARG A 78 37.39 38.96 -9.39
N TYR A 79 36.57 38.41 -10.29
CA TYR A 79 36.88 38.42 -11.73
C TYR A 79 36.92 39.86 -12.28
N HIS A 80 35.95 40.71 -11.92
CA HIS A 80 35.89 42.10 -12.36
C HIS A 80 37.08 42.94 -11.90
N ILE A 81 37.64 42.64 -10.73
CA ILE A 81 38.86 43.30 -10.24
C ILE A 81 40.18 42.62 -10.68
N GLY A 82 40.10 41.59 -11.56
CA GLY A 82 41.25 40.89 -12.11
C GLY A 82 41.90 39.82 -11.23
N ASN A 83 41.30 39.46 -10.09
CA ASN A 83 41.86 38.50 -9.15
C ASN A 83 41.48 37.03 -9.43
N PHE A 84 40.52 36.79 -10.34
CA PHE A 84 40.08 35.47 -10.75
C PHE A 84 40.07 35.36 -12.28
N SER A 85 40.28 34.11 -12.79
CA SER A 85 40.23 33.84 -14.21
C SER A 85 38.80 33.79 -14.74
N ARG A 86 38.64 33.97 -16.06
CA ARG A 86 37.34 33.76 -16.73
C ARG A 86 36.86 32.34 -16.56
N LEU A 87 37.76 31.36 -16.44
CA LEU A 87 37.44 29.95 -16.23
C LEU A 87 36.79 29.74 -14.88
N ASP A 88 37.34 30.33 -13.81
CA ASP A 88 36.79 30.23 -12.45
C ASP A 88 35.38 30.82 -12.38
N TYR A 89 35.17 31.96 -13.05
CA TYR A 89 33.83 32.57 -13.14
C TYR A 89 32.85 31.69 -13.88
N GLN A 90 33.21 31.13 -15.02
CA GLN A 90 32.31 30.21 -15.76
C GLN A 90 32.02 28.94 -14.97
N GLN A 91 33.00 28.38 -14.27
CA GLN A 91 32.82 27.21 -13.42
C GLN A 91 31.81 27.51 -12.28
N ALA A 92 31.95 28.61 -11.58
CA ALA A 92 31.00 29.01 -10.53
C ALA A 92 29.59 29.20 -11.06
N LYS A 93 29.42 29.69 -12.29
CA LYS A 93 28.13 29.82 -12.96
C LYS A 93 27.51 28.46 -13.30
N VAL A 94 28.33 27.53 -13.78
CA VAL A 94 27.88 26.14 -14.05
C VAL A 94 27.43 25.46 -12.77
N ASP A 95 28.22 25.60 -11.69
CA ASP A 95 27.90 25.02 -10.39
C ASP A 95 26.55 25.55 -9.84
N PHE A 96 26.36 26.88 -9.89
CA PHE A 96 25.06 27.49 -9.48
C PHE A 96 23.90 27.01 -10.33
N ASN A 97 24.05 26.90 -11.64
CA ASN A 97 23.02 26.42 -12.54
C ASN A 97 22.67 24.93 -12.25
N ALA A 98 23.70 24.11 -11.99
CA ALA A 98 23.52 22.70 -11.64
C ALA A 98 22.75 22.53 -10.32
N ASP A 99 23.09 23.30 -9.29
CA ASP A 99 22.40 23.26 -8.00
C ASP A 99 20.96 23.81 -8.09
N SER A 100 20.76 24.86 -8.90
CA SER A 100 19.42 25.40 -9.19
C SER A 100 18.54 24.37 -9.92
N ALA A 101 19.08 23.62 -10.87
CA ALA A 101 18.37 22.57 -11.57
C ALA A 101 17.98 21.41 -10.62
N LYS A 102 18.89 21.00 -9.72
CA LYS A 102 18.60 19.99 -8.68
C LYS A 102 17.48 20.45 -7.73
N TYR A 103 17.51 21.71 -7.34
CA TYR A 103 16.45 22.30 -6.49
C TYR A 103 15.08 22.27 -7.18
N MET A 104 14.99 22.69 -8.45
CA MET A 104 13.76 22.66 -9.23
C MET A 104 13.21 21.22 -9.37
N LYS A 105 14.09 20.27 -9.68
CA LYS A 105 13.71 18.85 -9.74
C LYS A 105 13.18 18.34 -8.40
N GLN A 106 13.80 18.77 -7.29
CA GLN A 106 13.34 18.37 -5.96
C GLN A 106 11.99 19.00 -5.60
N GLN A 107 11.67 20.21 -6.07
CA GLN A 107 10.35 20.80 -5.93
C GLN A 107 9.27 19.96 -6.61
N GLU A 108 9.55 19.48 -7.82
CA GLU A 108 8.66 18.59 -8.56
C GLU A 108 8.43 17.27 -7.81
N LEU A 109 9.51 16.64 -7.31
CA LEU A 109 9.41 15.41 -6.52
C LEU A 109 8.58 15.58 -5.25
N LEU A 110 8.73 16.71 -4.56
CA LEU A 110 7.91 17.02 -3.39
C LEU A 110 6.44 17.21 -3.77
N HIS A 111 6.16 17.89 -4.87
CA HIS A 111 4.82 18.10 -5.38
C HIS A 111 4.15 16.75 -5.72
N THR A 112 4.85 15.88 -6.47
CA THR A 112 4.36 14.54 -6.82
C THR A 112 4.07 13.70 -5.57
N SER A 113 4.98 13.71 -4.59
CA SER A 113 4.79 12.98 -3.33
C SER A 113 3.58 13.51 -2.53
N ARG A 114 3.29 14.83 -2.59
CA ARG A 114 2.10 15.41 -1.99
C ARG A 114 0.83 14.91 -2.65
N ILE A 115 0.79 14.88 -3.98
CA ILE A 115 -0.37 14.37 -4.74
C ILE A 115 -0.61 12.90 -4.38
N GLN A 116 0.44 12.06 -4.40
CA GLN A 116 0.33 10.64 -4.05
C GLN A 116 -0.23 10.42 -2.64
N LEU A 117 0.21 11.23 -1.67
CA LEU A 117 -0.28 11.14 -0.31
C LEU A 117 -1.76 11.57 -0.21
N ASN A 118 -2.17 12.63 -0.92
CA ASN A 118 -3.57 13.07 -0.97
C ASN A 118 -4.46 12.03 -1.66
N GLU A 119 -4.00 11.37 -2.72
CA GLU A 119 -4.71 10.28 -3.39
C GLU A 119 -4.94 9.10 -2.44
N LEU A 120 -3.91 8.69 -1.67
CA LEU A 120 -4.05 7.60 -0.68
C LEU A 120 -5.02 7.96 0.45
N MET A 121 -5.11 9.24 0.81
CA MET A 121 -6.08 9.74 1.80
C MET A 121 -7.49 9.94 1.21
N ALA A 122 -7.67 9.72 -0.10
CA ALA A 122 -8.91 9.97 -0.84
C ALA A 122 -9.42 11.42 -0.67
N ASN A 123 -8.52 12.39 -0.62
CA ASN A 123 -8.89 13.80 -0.60
C ASN A 123 -9.50 14.22 -1.95
N GLU A 124 -10.59 14.98 -1.93
CA GLU A 124 -11.24 15.49 -3.15
C GLU A 124 -10.30 16.40 -3.96
N ASP A 125 -9.53 17.24 -3.28
CA ASP A 125 -8.47 18.05 -3.88
C ASP A 125 -7.11 17.36 -3.66
N VAL A 126 -6.61 16.72 -4.70
CA VAL A 126 -5.32 16.01 -4.68
C VAL A 126 -4.12 16.96 -4.55
N ASP A 127 -4.31 18.25 -4.84
CA ASP A 127 -3.25 19.27 -4.72
C ASP A 127 -3.31 20.05 -3.41
N GLN A 128 -4.18 19.65 -2.48
CA GLN A 128 -4.34 20.30 -1.19
C GLN A 128 -2.99 20.36 -0.42
N PRO A 129 -2.63 21.53 0.15
CA PRO A 129 -1.42 21.65 0.92
C PRO A 129 -1.49 20.85 2.22
N LEU A 130 -0.44 20.06 2.48
CA LEU A 130 -0.31 19.26 3.70
C LEU A 130 0.52 20.01 4.73
N VAL A 131 -0.06 20.22 5.91
CA VAL A 131 0.65 20.77 7.07
C VAL A 131 1.23 19.60 7.87
N ILE A 132 2.54 19.38 7.73
CA ILE A 132 3.28 18.33 8.46
C ILE A 132 4.29 19.02 9.36
N GLU A 133 4.18 18.74 10.64
CA GLU A 133 5.07 19.28 11.68
C GLU A 133 6.33 18.43 11.87
N ASP A 134 6.29 17.16 11.45
CA ASP A 134 7.42 16.25 11.57
C ASP A 134 8.59 16.68 10.70
N SER A 135 9.72 16.95 11.35
CA SER A 135 11.02 17.26 10.72
C SER A 135 12.04 16.12 10.87
N ILE A 136 11.72 15.09 11.63
CA ILE A 136 12.62 14.00 11.98
C ILE A 136 11.88 12.67 11.89
N ILE A 137 12.45 11.71 11.18
CA ILE A 137 11.96 10.33 11.14
C ILE A 137 12.47 9.61 12.40
N LYS A 138 11.55 9.29 13.31
CA LYS A 138 11.88 8.54 14.53
C LYS A 138 11.89 7.05 14.25
N VAL A 139 13.03 6.42 14.45
CA VAL A 139 13.18 4.97 14.33
C VAL A 139 13.06 4.34 15.72
N ASN A 140 12.17 3.35 15.86
CA ASN A 140 12.06 2.58 17.10
C ASN A 140 13.19 1.55 17.19
N ALA A 141 14.24 1.84 17.95
CA ALA A 141 15.38 0.95 18.14
C ALA A 141 15.08 -0.22 19.12
N GLY A 142 13.92 -0.23 19.79
CA GLY A 142 13.53 -1.24 20.78
C GLY A 142 12.85 -2.48 20.22
N LEU A 143 12.73 -2.60 18.89
CA LEU A 143 12.10 -3.76 18.25
C LEU A 143 12.98 -5.01 18.39
N ARG A 144 12.42 -6.08 18.99
CA ARG A 144 13.08 -7.38 19.14
C ARG A 144 12.49 -8.37 18.16
N PHE A 145 13.35 -9.07 17.44
CA PHE A 145 12.93 -10.05 16.42
C PHE A 145 12.01 -11.14 17.00
N GLU A 146 12.38 -11.72 18.14
CA GLU A 146 11.61 -12.80 18.80
C GLU A 146 10.17 -12.39 19.15
N GLU A 147 10.01 -11.18 19.67
CA GLU A 147 8.70 -10.63 20.03
C GLU A 147 7.84 -10.38 18.78
N LEU A 148 8.45 -9.82 17.73
CA LEU A 148 7.78 -9.57 16.45
C LEU A 148 7.41 -10.88 15.76
N TRP A 149 8.28 -11.89 15.81
CA TRP A 149 8.03 -13.20 15.23
C TRP A 149 6.83 -13.88 15.87
N ASN A 150 6.81 -13.95 17.21
CA ASN A 150 5.72 -14.55 17.96
C ASN A 150 4.39 -13.79 17.74
N ALA A 151 4.43 -12.47 17.73
CA ALA A 151 3.25 -11.66 17.41
C ALA A 151 2.75 -11.92 15.98
N THR A 152 3.66 -12.02 15.00
CA THR A 152 3.32 -12.31 13.59
C THR A 152 2.61 -13.65 13.46
N LEU A 153 3.11 -14.70 14.11
CA LEU A 153 2.47 -16.03 14.06
C LEU A 153 1.04 -16.03 14.61
N LEU A 154 0.73 -15.17 15.58
CA LEU A 154 -0.58 -15.13 16.22
C LEU A 154 -1.57 -14.15 15.54
N THR A 155 -1.08 -13.08 14.93
CA THR A 155 -1.94 -11.97 14.51
C THR A 155 -1.91 -11.65 13.02
N ASN A 156 -1.00 -12.24 12.25
CA ASN A 156 -0.84 -11.90 10.84
C ASN A 156 -2.03 -12.38 9.99
N ALA A 157 -2.73 -11.45 9.39
CA ALA A 157 -3.93 -11.72 8.60
C ALA A 157 -3.63 -12.56 7.34
N SER A 158 -2.43 -12.46 6.75
CA SER A 158 -2.03 -13.26 5.59
C SER A 158 -1.81 -14.73 5.97
N LEU A 159 -1.28 -15.03 7.16
CA LEU A 159 -1.18 -16.38 7.67
C LEU A 159 -2.56 -16.98 7.95
N LEU A 160 -3.46 -16.21 8.57
CA LEU A 160 -4.84 -16.60 8.78
C LEU A 160 -5.54 -16.93 7.46
N LYS A 161 -5.37 -16.11 6.43
CA LYS A 161 -5.89 -16.36 5.09
C LYS A 161 -5.35 -17.65 4.48
N ALA A 162 -4.07 -17.96 4.69
CA ALA A 162 -3.46 -19.20 4.22
C ALA A 162 -4.09 -20.44 4.91
N GLU A 163 -4.38 -20.35 6.20
CA GLU A 163 -5.09 -21.40 6.96
C GLU A 163 -6.53 -21.58 6.48
N GLN A 164 -7.24 -20.48 6.24
CA GLN A 164 -8.59 -20.49 5.65
C GLN A 164 -8.59 -21.13 4.26
N ASN A 165 -7.59 -20.84 3.41
CA ASN A 165 -7.43 -21.50 2.11
C ASN A 165 -7.26 -23.02 2.24
N ASN A 166 -6.49 -23.48 3.23
CA ASN A 166 -6.35 -24.90 3.51
C ASN A 166 -7.69 -25.53 3.93
N THR A 167 -8.43 -24.86 4.81
CA THR A 167 -9.79 -25.27 5.23
C THR A 167 -10.74 -25.37 4.04
N LEU A 168 -10.74 -24.36 3.16
CA LEU A 168 -11.56 -24.36 1.93
C LEU A 168 -11.19 -25.54 1.00
N ALA A 169 -9.90 -25.84 0.84
CA ALA A 169 -9.45 -26.98 0.05
C ALA A 169 -9.92 -28.33 0.65
N MET A 170 -9.90 -28.45 1.99
CA MET A 170 -10.44 -29.64 2.68
C MET A 170 -11.96 -29.76 2.50
N LEU A 171 -12.69 -28.66 2.50
CA LEU A 171 -14.13 -28.65 2.24
C LEU A 171 -14.45 -29.00 0.78
N ASP A 172 -13.66 -28.54 -0.17
CA ASP A 172 -13.78 -28.93 -1.57
C ASP A 172 -13.48 -30.43 -1.77
N TYR A 173 -12.48 -30.97 -1.09
CA TYR A 173 -12.23 -32.41 -1.08
C TYR A 173 -13.45 -33.20 -0.53
N LYS A 174 -14.03 -32.76 0.60
CA LYS A 174 -15.26 -33.37 1.15
C LYS A 174 -16.42 -33.32 0.15
N LYS A 175 -16.58 -32.20 -0.56
CA LYS A 175 -17.60 -32.01 -1.59
C LYS A 175 -17.41 -32.95 -2.78
N VAL A 176 -16.17 -33.15 -3.23
CA VAL A 176 -15.88 -34.12 -4.29
C VAL A 176 -16.13 -35.54 -3.81
N ASN A 177 -15.67 -35.87 -2.62
CA ASN A 177 -15.86 -37.20 -2.02
C ASN A 177 -17.34 -37.54 -1.75
N SER A 178 -18.21 -36.52 -1.61
CA SER A 178 -19.66 -36.73 -1.45
C SER A 178 -20.30 -37.51 -2.62
N ARG A 179 -19.68 -37.44 -3.81
CA ARG A 179 -20.13 -38.16 -5.02
C ARG A 179 -20.04 -39.68 -4.89
N ASN A 180 -19.25 -40.20 -3.95
CA ASN A 180 -19.13 -41.63 -3.67
C ASN A 180 -20.26 -42.14 -2.76
N TYR A 181 -21.13 -41.29 -2.25
CA TYR A 181 -22.25 -41.67 -1.43
C TYR A 181 -23.56 -41.72 -2.23
N PRO A 182 -24.58 -42.51 -1.77
CA PRO A 182 -25.86 -42.58 -2.45
C PRO A 182 -26.57 -41.23 -2.44
N TYR A 183 -27.37 -40.99 -3.46
CA TYR A 183 -28.13 -39.77 -3.66
C TYR A 183 -29.63 -40.08 -3.57
N LEU A 184 -30.38 -39.45 -2.68
CA LEU A 184 -31.80 -39.64 -2.48
C LEU A 184 -32.57 -38.36 -2.81
N LYS A 185 -33.41 -38.44 -3.87
CA LYS A 185 -34.37 -37.39 -4.24
C LYS A 185 -35.76 -37.88 -4.14
N MET A 186 -36.65 -37.03 -3.64
CA MET A 186 -38.08 -37.22 -3.68
C MET A 186 -38.68 -36.22 -4.66
N ASN A 187 -39.40 -36.74 -5.66
CA ASN A 187 -40.17 -35.94 -6.60
C ASN A 187 -41.67 -36.28 -6.41
N THR A 188 -42.46 -35.29 -6.13
CA THR A 188 -43.91 -35.47 -6.07
C THR A 188 -44.58 -34.35 -6.89
N GLY A 189 -45.60 -34.72 -7.67
CA GLY A 189 -46.37 -33.80 -8.48
C GLY A 189 -47.86 -34.04 -8.36
N TYR A 190 -48.61 -32.97 -8.22
CA TYR A 190 -50.08 -33.01 -8.30
C TYR A 190 -50.51 -32.20 -9.52
N GLY A 191 -51.09 -32.88 -10.52
CA GLY A 191 -51.58 -32.28 -11.75
C GLY A 191 -53.08 -32.62 -11.95
N TYR A 192 -53.84 -31.61 -12.36
CA TYR A 192 -55.19 -31.81 -12.87
C TYR A 192 -55.13 -31.90 -14.39
N THR A 193 -55.61 -33.01 -14.95
CA THR A 193 -55.81 -33.16 -16.43
C THR A 193 -57.17 -32.63 -16.81
#